data_1b7d619d664eebcbd6f7239494746a85
#
_entry.id   1b7d619d664eebcbd6f7239494746a85
#
_cell.length_a   1.000
_cell.length_b   1.000
_cell.length_c   1.000
_cell.angle_alpha   90.00
_cell.angle_beta   90.00
_cell.angle_gamma   90.00
#
_symmetry.space_group_name_H-M   'P 1'
#
loop_
_entity.id
_entity.type
_entity.pdbx_description
1 polymer ?
#
loop_
_entity_poly.entity_id
_entity_poly.type
_entity_poly.pdbx_seq_one_letter_code
_entity_poly.pdbx_strand_id
1 'polypeptide(L)'
;PYLATRDETGDPSGLEMSLKVNGALRQHSDAGEMIFTVPETIAFLSRFVTLRPGDLICMGTPGGVGDTTQTYLKPGDVVAASIEKLGSMTNPVVKRG
;
A
#
# COMPACT_ATOMS: atom_id res chain seq x y z
N PRO A 1 -8.35 2.33 -10.87
CA PRO A 1 -7.85 1.16 -10.17
C PRO A 1 -7.82 -0.06 -11.09
N TYR A 2 -6.74 -0.77 -11.09
CA TYR A 2 -6.50 -1.97 -11.88
C TYR A 2 -5.60 -2.92 -11.08
N LEU A 3 -5.51 -4.16 -11.50
CA LEU A 3 -4.62 -5.15 -10.96
C LEU A 3 -3.47 -5.35 -11.96
N ALA A 4 -2.25 -5.05 -11.55
CA ALA A 4 -1.07 -5.33 -12.36
C ALA A 4 -0.60 -6.77 -12.11
N THR A 5 -0.29 -7.47 -13.19
CA THR A 5 0.18 -8.85 -13.12
C THR A 5 1.69 -8.91 -12.93
N ARG A 6 2.20 -10.08 -12.52
CA ARG A 6 3.63 -10.26 -12.24
C ARG A 6 4.52 -10.05 -13.47
N ASP A 7 4.03 -10.36 -14.64
CA ASP A 7 4.76 -10.12 -15.91
C ASP A 7 4.87 -8.62 -16.24
N GLU A 8 3.93 -7.79 -15.74
CA GLU A 8 3.98 -6.34 -15.88
C GLU A 8 4.90 -5.68 -14.84
N THR A 9 4.87 -6.13 -13.60
CA THR A 9 5.62 -5.51 -12.50
C THR A 9 7.00 -6.13 -12.26
N GLY A 10 7.18 -7.40 -12.62
CA GLY A 10 8.34 -8.20 -12.25
C GLY A 10 8.32 -8.57 -10.77
N ASP A 11 9.48 -8.52 -10.12
CA ASP A 11 9.60 -8.73 -8.67
C ASP A 11 9.09 -7.48 -7.93
N PRO A 12 8.05 -7.59 -7.10
CA PRO A 12 7.52 -6.45 -6.37
C PRO A 12 8.35 -6.06 -5.13
N SER A 13 9.35 -6.83 -4.74
CA SER A 13 10.08 -6.65 -3.47
C SER A 13 10.93 -5.37 -3.39
N GLY A 14 11.17 -4.68 -4.50
CA GLY A 14 11.93 -3.42 -4.52
C GLY A 14 11.14 -2.24 -5.06
N LEU A 15 9.81 -2.33 -5.15
CA LEU A 15 9.00 -1.23 -5.66
C LEU A 15 8.90 -0.09 -4.65
N GLU A 16 9.33 1.08 -5.07
CA GLU A 16 9.24 2.30 -4.27
C GLU A 16 7.79 2.77 -4.17
N MET A 17 7.38 3.20 -2.97
CA MET A 17 6.03 3.68 -2.72
C MET A 17 6.02 4.97 -1.91
N SER A 18 5.07 5.83 -2.21
CA SER A 18 4.90 7.09 -1.48
C SER A 18 3.42 7.45 -1.31
N LEU A 19 3.13 8.14 -0.22
CA LEU A 19 1.82 8.72 0.06
C LEU A 19 2.00 10.16 0.49
N LYS A 20 1.23 11.05 -0.13
CA LYS A 20 1.19 12.48 0.19
C LYS A 20 -0.21 12.87 0.63
N VAL A 21 -0.29 13.80 1.57
CA VAL A 21 -1.53 14.45 1.98
C VAL A 21 -1.38 15.95 1.70
N ASN A 22 -2.24 16.50 0.89
CA ASN A 22 -2.17 17.91 0.44
C ASN A 22 -0.79 18.28 -0.12
N GLY A 23 -0.15 17.37 -0.85
CA GLY A 23 1.18 17.54 -1.42
C GLY A 23 2.35 17.30 -0.45
N ALA A 24 2.10 17.20 0.85
CA ALA A 24 3.13 16.90 1.85
C ALA A 24 3.37 15.38 1.95
N LEU A 25 4.63 14.96 1.85
CA LEU A 25 5.01 13.56 1.98
C LEU A 25 4.72 13.06 3.40
N ARG A 26 3.98 11.96 3.51
CA ARG A 26 3.60 11.32 4.78
C ARG A 26 4.21 9.94 4.95
N GLN A 27 4.22 9.16 3.88
CA GLN A 27 4.83 7.83 3.87
C GLN A 27 5.73 7.70 2.64
N HIS A 28 6.90 7.13 2.84
CA HIS A 28 7.83 6.79 1.78
C HIS A 28 8.62 5.57 2.22
N SER A 29 8.67 4.55 1.37
CA SER A 29 9.36 3.29 1.63
C SER A 29 9.50 2.52 0.33
N ASP A 30 10.20 1.43 0.36
CA ASP A 30 10.13 0.40 -0.68
C ASP A 30 9.60 -0.92 -0.12
N ALA A 31 9.14 -1.80 -0.99
CA ALA A 31 8.57 -3.07 -0.58
C ALA A 31 9.61 -4.04 0.03
N GLY A 32 10.91 -3.77 -0.12
CA GLY A 32 11.99 -4.52 0.51
C GLY A 32 12.11 -4.29 2.03
N GLU A 33 11.52 -3.21 2.53
CA GLU A 33 11.50 -2.89 3.96
C GLU A 33 10.41 -3.65 4.75
N MET A 34 9.63 -4.52 4.09
CA MET A 34 8.66 -5.36 4.76
C MET A 34 9.34 -6.29 5.77
N ILE A 35 8.79 -6.37 6.99
CA ILE A 35 9.28 -7.28 8.05
C ILE A 35 9.17 -8.74 7.60
N PHE A 36 8.05 -9.09 6.99
CA PHE A 36 7.83 -10.40 6.37
C PHE A 36 7.66 -10.22 4.87
N THR A 37 8.42 -10.96 4.10
CA THR A 37 8.34 -10.94 2.63
C THR A 37 7.05 -11.55 2.10
N VAL A 38 6.71 -11.25 0.86
CA VAL A 38 5.55 -11.87 0.19
C VAL A 38 5.63 -13.41 0.21
N PRO A 39 6.77 -14.06 -0.15
CA PRO A 39 6.87 -15.51 -0.07
C PRO A 39 6.66 -16.08 1.34
N GLU A 40 7.23 -15.45 2.37
CA GLU A 40 7.05 -15.88 3.76
C GLU A 40 5.58 -15.77 4.19
N THR A 41 4.92 -14.69 3.83
CA THR A 41 3.49 -14.48 4.14
C THR A 41 2.62 -15.53 3.46
N ILE A 42 2.86 -15.82 2.18
CA ILE A 42 2.15 -16.87 1.44
C ILE A 42 2.38 -18.24 2.08
N ALA A 43 3.63 -18.57 2.39
CA ALA A 43 4.00 -19.84 3.04
C ALA A 43 3.32 -20.00 4.41
N PHE A 44 3.24 -18.92 5.17
CA PHE A 44 2.57 -18.93 6.48
C PHE A 44 1.05 -19.13 6.33
N LEU A 45 0.39 -18.33 5.50
CA LEU A 45 -1.07 -18.37 5.35
C LEU A 45 -1.56 -19.70 4.76
N SER A 46 -0.83 -20.26 3.80
CA SER A 46 -1.19 -21.54 3.16
C SER A 46 -1.19 -22.75 4.12
N ARG A 47 -0.62 -22.60 5.32
CA ARG A 47 -0.71 -23.62 6.37
C ARG A 47 -2.08 -23.69 7.03
N PHE A 48 -2.87 -22.62 6.94
CA PHE A 48 -4.17 -22.49 7.62
C PHE A 48 -5.33 -22.41 6.64
N VAL A 49 -5.11 -21.82 5.47
CA VAL A 49 -6.13 -21.63 4.45
C VAL A 49 -5.60 -22.00 3.07
N THR A 50 -6.48 -22.50 2.21
CA THR A 50 -6.16 -22.71 0.80
C THR A 50 -6.27 -21.38 0.06
N LEU A 51 -5.14 -20.85 -0.38
CA LEU A 51 -5.10 -19.64 -1.22
C LEU A 51 -5.58 -19.95 -2.63
N ARG A 52 -6.44 -19.10 -3.18
CA ARG A 52 -7.03 -19.26 -4.52
C ARG A 52 -6.80 -18.02 -5.36
N PRO A 53 -6.78 -18.15 -6.71
CA PRO A 53 -6.78 -16.98 -7.58
C PRO A 53 -7.93 -16.02 -7.24
N GLY A 54 -7.60 -14.73 -7.08
CA GLY A 54 -8.53 -13.70 -6.65
C GLY A 54 -8.50 -13.36 -5.16
N ASP A 55 -7.81 -14.15 -4.33
CA ASP A 55 -7.58 -13.79 -2.93
C ASP A 55 -6.68 -12.56 -2.84
N LEU A 56 -7.02 -11.64 -1.93
CA LEU A 56 -6.25 -10.44 -1.65
C LEU A 56 -5.58 -10.55 -0.29
N ILE A 57 -4.28 -10.28 -0.25
CA ILE A 57 -3.48 -10.25 0.98
C ILE A 57 -2.98 -8.83 1.21
N CYS A 58 -3.46 -8.19 2.28
CA CYS A 58 -2.98 -6.87 2.68
C CYS A 58 -1.69 -7.02 3.48
N MET A 59 -0.58 -6.56 2.92
CA MET A 59 0.76 -6.72 3.49
C MET A 59 1.12 -5.71 4.59
N GLY A 60 0.21 -4.79 4.91
CA GLY A 60 0.47 -3.74 5.88
C GLY A 60 0.87 -2.42 5.23
N THR A 61 1.43 -1.54 6.04
CA THR A 61 1.80 -0.17 5.62
C THR A 61 3.12 0.24 6.23
N PRO A 62 3.93 1.06 5.54
CA PRO A 62 5.15 1.61 6.13
C PRO A 62 4.86 2.66 7.21
N GLY A 63 5.90 3.11 7.90
CA GLY A 63 5.82 4.19 8.87
C GLY A 63 5.22 5.48 8.29
N GLY A 64 4.72 6.36 9.16
CA GLY A 64 4.11 7.63 8.77
C GLY A 64 2.59 7.63 8.79
N VAL A 65 1.96 6.61 9.38
CA VAL A 65 0.52 6.60 9.63
C VAL A 65 0.13 7.76 10.57
N GLY A 66 -1.03 8.36 10.33
CA GLY A 66 -1.49 9.53 11.07
C GLY A 66 -1.64 9.32 12.57
N ASP A 67 -1.83 8.08 13.02
CA ASP A 67 -1.99 7.76 14.44
C ASP A 67 -0.70 8.00 15.25
N THR A 68 0.46 7.71 14.68
CA THR A 68 1.76 7.93 15.35
C THR A 68 2.07 9.40 15.59
N THR A 69 1.57 10.29 14.73
CA THR A 69 1.77 11.74 14.82
C THR A 69 0.53 12.48 15.30
N GLN A 70 -0.56 11.76 15.62
CA GLN A 70 -1.87 12.31 15.96
C GLN A 70 -2.39 13.28 14.89
N THR A 71 -2.03 13.03 13.63
CA THR A 71 -2.40 13.84 12.47
C THR A 71 -3.38 13.06 11.61
N TYR A 72 -4.66 13.34 11.78
CA TYR A 72 -5.74 12.63 11.09
C TYR A 72 -6.23 13.39 9.85
N LEU A 73 -6.75 12.64 8.89
CA LEU A 73 -7.37 13.20 7.69
C LEU A 73 -8.64 13.97 8.03
N LYS A 74 -8.85 15.08 7.33
CA LYS A 74 -10.02 15.94 7.49
C LYS A 74 -10.76 16.05 6.15
N PRO A 75 -12.08 16.33 6.17
CA PRO A 75 -12.81 16.66 4.95
C PRO A 75 -12.13 17.83 4.21
N GLY A 76 -11.92 17.66 2.91
CA GLY A 76 -11.19 18.60 2.07
C GLY A 76 -9.72 18.23 1.82
N ASP A 77 -9.15 17.31 2.61
CA ASP A 77 -7.80 16.80 2.32
C ASP A 77 -7.79 15.98 1.02
N VAL A 78 -6.63 15.97 0.39
CA VAL A 78 -6.38 15.18 -0.83
C VAL A 78 -5.24 14.22 -0.55
N VAL A 79 -5.52 12.92 -0.66
CA VAL A 79 -4.55 11.84 -0.50
C VAL A 79 -4.09 11.37 -1.87
N ALA A 80 -2.79 11.45 -2.13
CA ALA A 80 -2.17 10.95 -3.35
C ALA A 80 -1.19 9.83 -3.00
N ALA A 81 -1.44 8.65 -3.55
CA ALA A 81 -0.58 7.48 -3.38
C ALA A 81 0.04 7.09 -4.71
N SER A 82 1.31 6.71 -4.69
CA SER A 82 1.98 6.18 -5.87
C SER A 82 2.87 5.01 -5.52
N ILE A 83 2.95 4.06 -6.43
CA ILE A 83 3.85 2.91 -6.37
C ILE A 83 4.54 2.79 -7.72
N GLU A 84 5.84 2.60 -7.70
CA GLU A 84 6.64 2.39 -8.91
C GLU A 84 6.03 1.28 -9.77
N LYS A 85 6.01 1.47 -11.08
CA LYS A 85 5.41 0.57 -12.09
C LYS A 85 3.89 0.35 -11.97
N LEU A 86 3.25 0.74 -10.85
CA LEU A 86 1.80 0.63 -10.67
C LEU A 86 1.08 1.95 -10.94
N GLY A 87 1.81 3.07 -10.96
CA GLY A 87 1.25 4.39 -11.18
C GLY A 87 0.78 5.06 -9.89
N SER A 88 -0.15 5.99 -10.02
CA SER A 88 -0.64 6.80 -8.91
C SER A 88 -2.15 6.94 -8.92
N MET A 89 -2.70 7.18 -7.74
CA MET A 89 -4.11 7.54 -7.58
C MET A 89 -4.27 8.68 -6.58
N THR A 90 -5.32 9.46 -6.75
CA THR A 90 -5.63 10.60 -5.89
C THR A 90 -7.07 10.49 -5.43
N ASN A 91 -7.29 10.63 -4.12
CA ASN A 91 -8.60 10.51 -3.51
C ASN A 91 -8.87 11.72 -2.61
N PRO A 92 -9.98 12.45 -2.81
CA PRO A 92 -10.41 13.48 -1.88
C PRO A 92 -11.02 12.85 -0.63
N VAL A 93 -10.78 13.46 0.51
CA VAL A 93 -11.42 13.11 1.78
C VAL A 93 -12.73 13.90 1.90
N VAL A 94 -13.83 13.20 2.04
CA VAL A 94 -15.15 13.81 2.16
C VAL A 94 -15.80 13.43 3.48
N LYS A 95 -16.64 14.33 4.02
CA LYS A 95 -17.46 14.01 5.19
C LYS A 95 -18.52 12.99 4.76
N ARG A 96 -18.68 11.95 5.56
CA ARG A 96 -19.80 11.02 5.36
C ARG A 96 -21.11 11.74 5.62
N GLY A 97 -21.98 11.65 4.67
CA GLY A 97 -23.33 12.21 4.77
C GLY A 97 -24.22 11.42 5.72
#